data_a6b184632ab2e05f91266662b95eef62
#
_entry.id   a6b184632ab2e05f91266662b95eef62
#
_cell.length_a   1.000
_cell.length_b   1.000
_cell.length_c   1.000
_cell.angle_alpha   90.00
_cell.angle_beta   90.00
_cell.angle_gamma   90.00
#
_symmetry.space_group_name_H-M   'P 1'
#
loop_
_entity.id
_entity.type
_entity.pdbx_description
1 polymer ?
#
loop_
_entity_poly.entity_id
_entity_poly.type
_entity_poly.pdbx_seq_one_letter_code
_entity_poly.pdbx_strand_id
1 'polypeptide(L)'
;MSYSPAPAREAPLRGAQSSDPPAEAAAIAKAADGHFWAEGQVNGSRVRFLVDTGASSVALTPMDAQRLGLNTGRLIYDTPIHTANGDSLAARVRLATVSVAGARMRDVDAVVVGRGLPSSLLGMSYLGRLSRLTATQDTLLLQP
;
A
#
# COMPACT_ATOMS: atom_id res chain seq x y z
N MET A 1 19.18 -13.17 2.13
CA MET A 1 19.37 -13.02 1.97
C MET A 1 19.12 -12.87 1.97
N SER A 2 19.17 -12.72 2.29
CA SER A 2 19.17 -12.49 2.36
C SER A 2 19.00 -12.17 2.63
N TYR A 3 19.04 -12.17 3.00
CA TYR A 3 19.21 -11.79 3.25
C TYR A 3 18.99 -12.03 3.55
N SER A 4 18.80 -11.99 3.70
CA SER A 4 19.01 -12.30 3.96
C SER A 4 18.97 -12.43 4.38
N PRO A 5 18.68 -12.22 4.58
CA PRO A 5 18.99 -12.49 4.87
C PRO A 5 18.94 -12.63 5.19
N ALA A 6 19.17 -12.45 5.57
CA ALA A 6 19.43 -12.74 5.63
C ALA A 6 19.48 -12.85 5.91
N PRO A 7 19.49 -12.60 6.04
CA PRO A 7 19.85 -12.74 6.16
C PRO A 7 19.91 -12.57 6.39
N ALA A 8 19.90 -12.20 6.71
CA ALA A 8 20.18 -12.13 6.57
C ALA A 8 20.55 -11.93 6.90
N ARG A 9 20.84 -11.73 7.54
CA ARG A 9 21.34 -11.56 7.61
C ARG A 9 21.87 -11.28 7.64
N GLU A 10 21.99 -10.84 7.87
CA GLU A 10 22.65 -10.63 7.73
C GLU A 10 23.16 -10.07 7.95
N ALA A 11 23.38 -9.61 8.43
CA ALA A 11 23.97 -9.08 8.51
C ALA A 11 24.72 -8.54 8.79
N PRO A 12 25.13 -7.91 9.24
CA PRO A 12 25.82 -7.35 9.32
C PRO A 12 26.52 -6.72 9.62
N LEU A 13 26.62 -6.02 10.07
CA LEU A 13 27.28 -5.46 10.02
C LEU A 13 27.61 -4.51 10.01
N ARG A 14 27.45 -3.95 10.48
CA ARG A 14 27.64 -2.79 10.08
C ARG A 14 28.80 -2.20 9.83
N GLY A 15 29.12 -1.94 9.78
CA GLY A 15 30.11 -1.36 9.27
C GLY A 15 30.35 -1.55 8.03
N ALA A 16 30.17 -1.95 7.68
CA ALA A 16 30.39 -1.94 6.61
C ALA A 16 29.67 -2.28 5.75
N GLN A 17 29.38 -2.41 5.48
CA GLN A 17 28.59 -2.48 4.70
C GLN A 17 27.90 -3.48 4.47
N SER A 18 27.33 -3.58 4.40
CA SER A 18 26.39 -4.56 4.71
C SER A 18 25.52 -4.91 3.54
N SER A 19 24.84 -6.05 3.60
CA SER A 19 23.85 -6.44 2.63
C SER A 19 22.47 -5.87 2.95
N ASP A 20 22.39 -4.98 3.91
CA ASP A 20 21.15 -4.35 4.28
C ASP A 20 20.61 -3.49 3.15
N PRO A 21 19.29 -3.38 2.99
CA PRO A 21 18.72 -2.47 2.01
C PRO A 21 19.08 -1.03 2.32
N PRO A 22 19.03 -0.14 1.33
CA PRO A 22 19.25 1.29 1.58
C PRO A 22 18.30 1.79 2.68
N ALA A 23 18.74 2.84 3.38
CA ALA A 23 17.95 3.38 4.49
C ALA A 23 16.54 3.78 4.08
N GLU A 24 16.34 4.15 2.81
CA GLU A 24 15.04 4.54 2.30
C GLU A 24 14.18 3.36 1.87
N ALA A 25 14.75 2.17 1.76
CA ALA A 25 14.00 1.01 1.32
C ALA A 25 13.19 0.43 2.46
N ALA A 26 11.98 -0.02 2.14
CA ALA A 26 11.09 -0.66 3.08
C ALA A 26 10.73 -2.05 2.57
N ALA A 27 10.60 -3.01 3.46
CA ALA A 27 10.36 -4.39 3.10
C ALA A 27 9.03 -4.88 3.71
N ILE A 28 8.26 -5.60 2.89
CA ILE A 28 7.03 -6.24 3.31
C ILE A 28 7.17 -7.73 3.05
N ALA A 29 6.99 -8.54 4.09
CA ALA A 29 7.05 -9.99 3.95
C ALA A 29 5.73 -10.52 3.39
N LYS A 30 5.82 -11.56 2.57
CA LYS A 30 4.62 -12.22 2.06
C LYS A 30 3.89 -12.92 3.21
N ALA A 31 2.58 -12.74 3.26
CA ALA A 31 1.76 -13.37 4.28
C ALA A 31 1.48 -14.84 3.95
N ALA A 32 0.92 -15.56 4.92
CA ALA A 32 0.62 -16.98 4.76
C ALA A 32 -0.37 -17.26 3.63
N ASP A 33 -1.22 -16.29 3.28
CA ASP A 33 -2.18 -16.43 2.18
C ASP A 33 -1.57 -16.21 0.80
N GLY A 34 -0.27 -15.94 0.73
CA GLY A 34 0.42 -15.72 -0.53
C GLY A 34 0.37 -14.28 -1.04
N HIS A 35 -0.25 -13.38 -0.30
CA HIS A 35 -0.37 -11.97 -0.68
C HIS A 35 0.55 -11.10 0.16
N PHE A 36 0.81 -9.89 -0.34
CA PHE A 36 1.53 -8.88 0.44
C PHE A 36 0.51 -7.96 1.09
N TRP A 37 0.48 -7.97 2.42
CA TRP A 37 -0.36 -7.08 3.23
C TRP A 37 0.53 -6.04 3.87
N ALA A 38 0.13 -4.79 3.78
CA ALA A 38 0.91 -3.68 4.28
C ALA A 38 0.11 -2.90 5.31
N GLU A 39 0.75 -2.61 6.44
CA GLU A 39 0.22 -1.64 7.41
C GLU A 39 0.65 -0.27 6.95
N GLY A 40 -0.29 0.53 6.50
CA GLY A 40 -0.02 1.88 6.09
C GLY A 40 -0.59 2.90 7.05
N GLN A 41 -0.18 4.14 6.86
CA GLN A 41 -0.78 5.28 7.55
C GLN A 41 -1.27 6.27 6.52
N VAL A 42 -2.54 6.60 6.59
CA VAL A 42 -3.19 7.53 5.69
C VAL A 42 -3.65 8.72 6.54
N ASN A 43 -3.14 9.90 6.23
CA ASN A 43 -3.45 11.11 7.00
C ASN A 43 -3.25 10.88 8.51
N GLY A 44 -2.25 10.07 8.87
CA GLY A 44 -1.93 9.76 10.25
C GLY A 44 -2.72 8.61 10.87
N SER A 45 -3.67 8.02 10.16
CA SER A 45 -4.47 6.90 10.67
C SER A 45 -4.07 5.60 10.01
N ARG A 46 -4.08 4.53 10.78
CA ARG A 46 -3.63 3.22 10.32
C ARG A 46 -4.66 2.58 9.39
N VAL A 47 -4.18 2.03 8.27
CA VAL A 47 -5.00 1.26 7.34
C VAL A 47 -4.22 0.03 6.91
N ARG A 48 -4.90 -1.11 6.88
CA ARG A 48 -4.31 -2.33 6.37
C ARG A 48 -4.65 -2.47 4.89
N PHE A 49 -3.62 -2.55 4.06
CA PHE A 49 -3.75 -2.61 2.60
C PHE A 49 -3.34 -3.96 2.06
N LEU A 50 -4.08 -4.44 1.08
CA LEU A 50 -3.60 -5.48 0.19
C LEU A 50 -2.83 -4.79 -0.94
N VAL A 51 -1.58 -5.16 -1.15
CA VAL A 51 -0.78 -4.60 -2.25
C VAL A 51 -1.28 -5.17 -3.56
N ASP A 52 -1.72 -4.30 -4.47
CA ASP A 52 -2.33 -4.73 -5.74
C ASP A 52 -1.84 -3.85 -6.88
N THR A 53 -0.85 -4.35 -7.63
CA THR A 53 -0.31 -3.63 -8.79
C THR A 53 -1.30 -3.57 -9.94
N GLY A 54 -2.35 -4.38 -9.91
CA GLY A 54 -3.41 -4.33 -10.91
C GLY A 54 -4.43 -3.22 -10.66
N ALA A 55 -4.42 -2.62 -9.46
CA ALA A 55 -5.30 -1.50 -9.16
C ALA A 55 -4.64 -0.19 -9.56
N SER A 56 -5.34 0.65 -10.31
CA SER A 56 -4.77 1.91 -10.79
C SER A 56 -4.66 2.96 -9.69
N SER A 57 -5.48 2.87 -8.66
CA SER A 57 -5.51 3.83 -7.56
C SER A 57 -5.52 3.11 -6.23
N VAL A 58 -5.09 3.82 -5.19
CA VAL A 58 -5.39 3.39 -3.83
C VAL A 58 -6.91 3.33 -3.70
N ALA A 59 -7.42 2.22 -3.18
CA ALA A 59 -8.86 2.01 -3.03
C ALA A 59 -9.19 1.75 -1.57
N LEU A 60 -10.15 2.48 -1.05
CA LEU A 60 -10.54 2.38 0.35
C LEU A 60 -11.93 1.76 0.46
N THR A 61 -12.10 0.87 1.44
CA THR A 61 -13.43 0.44 1.82
C THR A 61 -14.16 1.59 2.52
N PRO A 62 -15.51 1.60 2.54
CA PRO A 62 -16.21 2.65 3.27
C PRO A 62 -15.85 2.69 4.75
N MET A 63 -15.62 1.54 5.36
CA MET A 63 -15.25 1.48 6.77
C MET A 63 -13.89 2.15 7.01
N ASP A 64 -12.90 1.84 6.17
CA ASP A 64 -11.59 2.48 6.31
C ASP A 64 -11.68 3.98 6.05
N ALA A 65 -12.45 4.39 5.03
CA ALA A 65 -12.64 5.80 4.73
C ALA A 65 -13.26 6.55 5.92
N GLN A 66 -14.25 5.95 6.59
CA GLN A 66 -14.85 6.56 7.78
C GLN A 66 -13.84 6.68 8.92
N ARG A 67 -13.02 5.65 9.11
CA ARG A 67 -11.98 5.69 10.15
C ARG A 67 -10.94 6.78 9.89
N LEU A 68 -10.74 7.15 8.64
CA LEU A 68 -9.84 8.24 8.27
C LEU A 68 -10.47 9.63 8.43
N GLY A 69 -11.76 9.68 8.77
CA GLY A 69 -12.47 10.93 8.93
C GLY A 69 -13.11 11.46 7.65
N LEU A 70 -13.13 10.66 6.59
CA LEU A 70 -13.82 11.05 5.36
C LEU A 70 -15.32 10.93 5.56
N ASN A 71 -16.06 11.96 5.13
CA ASN A 71 -17.50 11.92 5.21
C ASN A 71 -18.06 11.15 4.02
N THR A 72 -18.17 9.83 4.17
CA THR A 72 -18.55 8.94 3.07
C THR A 72 -19.97 9.21 2.56
N GLY A 73 -20.84 9.77 3.39
CA GLY A 73 -22.21 10.10 2.99
C GLY A 73 -22.30 11.33 2.09
N ARG A 74 -21.22 12.12 2.01
CA ARG A 74 -21.20 13.32 1.17
C ARG A 74 -20.34 13.17 -0.08
N LEU A 75 -19.68 12.03 -0.24
CA LEU A 75 -18.87 11.78 -1.43
C LEU A 75 -19.76 11.50 -2.63
N ILE A 76 -19.27 11.83 -3.82
CA ILE A 76 -19.99 11.59 -5.06
C ILE A 76 -19.45 10.32 -5.69
N TYR A 77 -20.27 9.27 -5.71
CA TYR A 77 -19.88 7.94 -6.21
C TYR A 77 -20.25 7.82 -7.68
N ASP A 78 -19.47 8.46 -8.54
CA ASP A 78 -19.74 8.54 -9.98
C ASP A 78 -18.66 7.88 -10.85
N THR A 79 -17.68 7.23 -10.25
CA THR A 79 -16.58 6.61 -10.98
C THR A 79 -16.77 5.10 -11.06
N PRO A 80 -17.05 4.53 -12.24
CA PRO A 80 -17.20 3.08 -12.36
C PRO A 80 -15.88 2.38 -12.15
N ILE A 81 -15.91 1.30 -11.40
CA ILE A 81 -14.75 0.44 -11.18
C ILE A 81 -15.17 -1.02 -11.16
N HIS A 82 -14.19 -1.89 -11.37
CA HIS A 82 -14.36 -3.33 -11.24
C HIS A 82 -13.77 -3.78 -9.92
N THR A 83 -14.51 -4.59 -9.18
CA THR A 83 -14.03 -5.20 -7.93
C THR A 83 -14.07 -6.72 -8.08
N ALA A 84 -13.46 -7.40 -7.11
CA ALA A 84 -13.50 -8.86 -7.06
C ALA A 84 -14.95 -9.39 -6.97
N ASN A 85 -15.89 -8.59 -6.46
CA ASN A 85 -17.28 -8.96 -6.29
C ASN A 85 -18.22 -8.26 -7.29
N GLY A 86 -17.67 -7.85 -8.44
CA GLY A 86 -18.43 -7.24 -9.51
C GLY A 86 -18.21 -5.75 -9.64
N ASP A 87 -18.97 -5.13 -10.52
CA ASP A 87 -18.86 -3.71 -10.79
C ASP A 87 -19.43 -2.89 -9.66
N SER A 88 -18.84 -1.73 -9.42
CA SER A 88 -19.27 -0.82 -8.38
C SER A 88 -19.01 0.62 -8.81
N LEU A 89 -19.54 1.56 -8.04
CA LEU A 89 -19.25 2.98 -8.20
C LEU A 89 -18.35 3.42 -7.05
N ALA A 90 -17.40 4.28 -7.37
CA ALA A 90 -16.44 4.80 -6.41
C ALA A 90 -16.45 6.32 -6.44
N ALA A 91 -16.03 6.91 -5.33
CA ALA A 91 -15.86 8.35 -5.21
C ALA A 91 -14.37 8.67 -5.23
N ARG A 92 -13.97 9.63 -6.06
CA ARG A 92 -12.58 10.08 -6.09
C ARG A 92 -12.29 10.97 -4.89
N VAL A 93 -11.17 10.70 -4.26
CA VAL A 93 -10.67 11.51 -3.15
C VAL A 93 -9.16 11.69 -3.32
N ARG A 94 -8.61 12.65 -2.60
CA ARG A 94 -7.17 12.83 -2.54
C ARG A 94 -6.73 12.72 -1.10
N LEU A 95 -5.74 11.87 -0.87
CA LEU A 95 -5.19 11.65 0.47
C LEU A 95 -3.97 12.54 0.64
N ALA A 96 -3.93 13.28 1.74
CA ALA A 96 -2.83 14.21 1.99
C ALA A 96 -1.51 13.49 2.11
N THR A 97 -1.50 12.35 2.81
CA THR A 97 -0.30 11.52 2.95
C THR A 97 -0.68 10.05 2.99
N VAL A 98 0.16 9.23 2.37
CA VAL A 98 0.11 7.78 2.51
C VAL A 98 1.53 7.31 2.78
N SER A 99 1.73 6.61 3.88
CA SER A 99 3.03 6.11 4.28
C SER A 99 2.93 4.61 4.51
N VAL A 100 3.79 3.84 3.86
CA VAL A 100 3.84 2.39 4.01
C VAL A 100 5.30 2.02 4.28
N ALA A 101 5.54 1.40 5.44
CA ALA A 101 6.87 0.95 5.84
C ALA A 101 7.93 2.05 5.72
N GLY A 102 7.55 3.29 6.00
CA GLY A 102 8.45 4.44 5.94
C GLY A 102 8.51 5.14 4.59
N ALA A 103 7.95 4.58 3.54
CA ALA A 103 7.91 5.22 2.22
C ALA A 103 6.69 6.14 2.16
N ARG A 104 6.91 7.44 2.31
CA ARG A 104 5.84 8.43 2.44
C ARG A 104 5.62 9.18 1.14
N MET A 105 4.36 9.26 0.73
CA MET A 105 3.94 10.02 -0.45
C MET A 105 2.87 11.03 -0.06
N ARG A 106 2.89 12.18 -0.72
CA ARG A 106 1.90 13.24 -0.51
C ARG A 106 0.95 13.30 -1.69
N ASP A 107 -0.26 13.78 -1.43
CA ASP A 107 -1.26 14.06 -2.47
C ASP A 107 -1.49 12.83 -3.34
N VAL A 108 -1.91 11.76 -2.70
CA VAL A 108 -2.13 10.48 -3.38
C VAL A 108 -3.59 10.38 -3.81
N ASP A 109 -3.79 10.17 -5.11
CA ASP A 109 -5.14 9.95 -5.63
C ASP A 109 -5.67 8.61 -5.14
N ALA A 110 -6.93 8.59 -4.73
CA ALA A 110 -7.58 7.40 -4.22
C ALA A 110 -9.05 7.40 -4.58
N VAL A 111 -9.68 6.26 -4.38
CA VAL A 111 -11.12 6.13 -4.52
C VAL A 111 -11.69 5.47 -3.27
N VAL A 112 -12.89 5.87 -2.89
CA VAL A 112 -13.68 5.16 -1.90
C VAL A 112 -14.69 4.32 -2.67
N VAL A 113 -14.62 3.00 -2.49
CA VAL A 113 -15.46 2.08 -3.25
C VAL A 113 -16.72 1.82 -2.47
N GLY A 114 -17.87 2.05 -3.09
CA GLY A 114 -19.14 1.98 -2.38
C GLY A 114 -19.48 0.59 -1.87
N ARG A 115 -19.10 -0.45 -2.63
CA ARG A 115 -19.36 -1.84 -2.22
C ARG A 115 -18.49 -2.79 -3.04
N GLY A 116 -18.38 -4.03 -2.58
CA GLY A 116 -17.71 -5.09 -3.33
C GLY A 116 -16.22 -5.19 -3.12
N LEU A 117 -15.60 -4.30 -2.35
CA LEU A 117 -14.18 -4.33 -2.06
C LEU A 117 -13.97 -5.05 -0.74
N PRO A 118 -13.31 -6.23 -0.75
CA PRO A 118 -13.13 -6.99 0.50
C PRO A 118 -12.13 -6.36 1.46
N SER A 119 -11.18 -5.59 0.94
CA SER A 119 -10.20 -4.88 1.76
C SER A 119 -9.67 -3.70 0.97
N SER A 120 -9.11 -2.72 1.66
CA SER A 120 -8.48 -1.58 1.01
C SER A 120 -7.27 -2.05 0.21
N LEU A 121 -7.03 -1.42 -0.94
CA LEU A 121 -5.97 -1.80 -1.87
C LEU A 121 -4.94 -0.70 -1.98
N LEU A 122 -3.66 -1.08 -1.97
CA LEU A 122 -2.56 -0.18 -2.24
C LEU A 122 -2.25 -0.30 -3.73
N GLY A 123 -2.75 0.63 -4.51
CA GLY A 123 -2.66 0.59 -5.96
C GLY A 123 -1.58 1.48 -6.53
N MET A 124 -1.59 1.62 -7.85
CA MET A 124 -0.50 2.28 -8.59
C MET A 124 -0.43 3.79 -8.37
N SER A 125 -1.50 4.44 -7.89
CA SER A 125 -1.41 5.86 -7.55
C SER A 125 -0.41 6.13 -6.43
N TYR A 126 -0.13 5.12 -5.60
CA TYR A 126 0.95 5.14 -4.63
C TYR A 126 2.19 4.41 -5.16
N LEU A 127 2.01 3.12 -5.55
CA LEU A 127 3.13 2.26 -5.91
C LEU A 127 3.91 2.79 -7.11
N GLY A 128 3.21 3.40 -8.07
CA GLY A 128 3.84 3.94 -9.27
C GLY A 128 4.70 5.17 -9.02
N ARG A 129 4.59 5.78 -7.84
CA ARG A 129 5.41 6.93 -7.47
C ARG A 129 6.68 6.54 -6.74
N LEU A 130 6.82 5.27 -6.40
CA LEU A 130 8.07 4.75 -5.86
C LEU A 130 9.15 4.77 -6.95
N SER A 131 10.40 5.02 -6.56
CA SER A 131 11.50 4.94 -7.51
C SER A 131 11.76 3.51 -7.92
N ARG A 132 11.48 2.55 -7.04
CA ARG A 132 11.63 1.13 -7.35
C ARG A 132 10.69 0.29 -6.50
N LEU A 133 10.09 -0.70 -7.13
CA LEU A 133 9.30 -1.72 -6.47
C LEU A 133 9.83 -3.07 -6.93
N THR A 134 10.37 -3.86 -6.00
CA THR A 134 10.98 -5.14 -6.33
C THR A 134 10.28 -6.25 -5.57
N ALA A 135 9.76 -7.23 -6.29
CA ALA A 135 9.11 -8.38 -5.69
C ALA A 135 10.01 -9.60 -5.82
N THR A 136 10.21 -10.29 -4.71
CA THR A 136 10.81 -11.62 -4.70
C THR A 136 9.73 -12.62 -4.29
N GLN A 137 10.11 -13.88 -4.18
CA GLN A 137 9.17 -14.91 -3.76
C GLN A 137 8.57 -14.62 -2.38
N ASP A 138 9.34 -14.02 -1.48
CA ASP A 138 8.96 -13.86 -0.07
C ASP A 138 8.80 -12.41 0.36
N THR A 139 9.30 -11.46 -0.41
CA THR A 139 9.43 -10.08 0.07
C THR A 139 9.14 -9.10 -1.04
N LEU A 140 8.54 -8.00 -0.65
CA LEU A 140 8.31 -6.85 -1.52
C LEU A 140 9.12 -5.68 -0.97
N LEU A 141 10.00 -5.11 -1.79
CA LEU A 141 10.81 -3.95 -1.42
C LEU A 141 10.24 -2.70 -2.07
N LEU A 142 10.04 -1.68 -1.27
CA LEU A 142 9.54 -0.38 -1.70
C LEU A 142 10.64 0.66 -1.51
N GLN A 143 10.99 1.37 -2.57
CA GLN A 143 11.97 2.45 -2.49
C GLN A 143 11.33 3.75 -2.91
N PRO A 144 11.32 4.74 -2.03
CA PRO A 144 10.68 6.03 -2.30
C PRO A 144 11.31 6.77 -3.46
#